data_1cb2747bd6de11716ab3324468abad3e
#
_entry.id   1cb2747bd6de11716ab3324468abad3e
#
_cell.length_a   1.000
_cell.length_b   1.000
_cell.length_c   1.000
_cell.angle_alpha   90.00
_cell.angle_beta   90.00
_cell.angle_gamma   90.00
#
_symmetry.space_group_name_H-M   'P 1'
#
loop_
_entity.id
_entity.type
_entity.pdbx_description
1 polymer ?
#
loop_
_entity_poly.entity_id
_entity_poly.type
_entity_poly.pdbx_seq_one_letter_code
_entity_poly.pdbx_strand_id
1 'polypeptide(L)'
;MNYLDRNEFNFKPSQKVLDAVKNFDPELLCFYTRIYDEGKKSIFSVKLSEIYNVPEEQVLLGYGGEDILKNAVHYYLMKGDNKTIMIPEFSWWYYNRIAGECGGSFEMYPLHEKEDTFA
;
A
#
# COMPACT_ATOMS: atom_id res chain seq x y z
N MET A 1 27.14 -1.61 -0.63
CA MET A 1 26.55 -2.81 -1.24
C MET A 1 25.09 -2.47 -1.52
N ASN A 2 24.62 -2.70 -2.74
CA ASN A 2 23.19 -2.50 -3.10
C ASN A 2 22.53 -3.85 -3.17
N TYR A 3 21.45 -4.01 -2.44
CA TYR A 3 20.66 -5.22 -2.45
C TYR A 3 19.56 -5.08 -3.50
N LEU A 4 19.49 -6.03 -4.44
CA LEU A 4 18.54 -6.02 -5.57
C LEU A 4 17.56 -7.21 -5.53
N ASP A 5 17.65 -8.02 -4.50
CA ASP A 5 16.84 -9.22 -4.27
C ASP A 5 15.47 -8.93 -3.61
N ARG A 6 15.28 -7.69 -3.15
CA ARG A 6 14.04 -7.20 -2.54
C ARG A 6 13.77 -5.77 -2.97
N ASN A 7 12.53 -5.32 -2.82
CA ASN A 7 12.15 -3.92 -3.09
C ASN A 7 12.56 -3.01 -1.94
N GLU A 8 13.84 -2.98 -1.62
CA GLU A 8 14.40 -2.16 -0.55
C GLU A 8 14.96 -0.84 -1.10
N PHE A 9 14.72 0.23 -0.37
CA PHE A 9 15.29 1.52 -0.70
C PHE A 9 16.74 1.59 -0.18
N ASN A 10 17.70 1.40 -1.09
CA ASN A 10 19.12 1.28 -0.77
C ASN A 10 19.82 2.60 -0.36
N PHE A 11 19.09 3.66 -0.16
CA PHE A 11 19.62 4.96 0.25
C PHE A 11 19.23 5.29 1.68
N LYS A 12 20.04 6.09 2.34
CA LYS A 12 19.71 6.59 3.67
C LYS A 12 18.49 7.51 3.58
N PRO A 13 17.62 7.51 4.60
CA PRO A 13 16.57 8.52 4.73
C PRO A 13 17.18 9.93 4.70
N SER A 14 16.40 10.91 4.25
CA SER A 14 16.86 12.30 4.30
C SER A 14 17.11 12.74 5.75
N GLN A 15 18.01 13.70 5.94
CA GLN A 15 18.27 14.24 7.28
C GLN A 15 17.00 14.75 7.96
N LYS A 16 16.08 15.35 7.19
CA LYS A 16 14.80 15.83 7.70
C LYS A 16 13.95 14.70 8.30
N VAL A 17 13.95 13.51 7.67
CA VAL A 17 13.23 12.32 8.20
C VAL A 17 13.89 11.82 9.48
N LEU A 18 15.22 11.74 9.49
CA LEU A 18 15.99 11.31 10.67
C LEU A 18 15.76 12.25 11.84
N ASP A 19 15.75 13.55 11.60
CA ASP A 19 15.51 14.56 12.63
C ASP A 19 14.06 14.48 13.15
N ALA A 20 13.08 14.25 12.30
CA ALA A 20 11.69 14.07 12.71
C ALA A 20 11.51 12.86 13.62
N VAL A 21 12.14 11.72 13.27
CA VAL A 21 12.10 10.51 14.11
C VAL A 21 12.80 10.74 15.46
N LYS A 22 13.98 11.41 15.44
CA LYS A 22 14.76 11.68 16.65
C LYS A 22 14.05 12.63 17.62
N ASN A 23 13.31 13.60 17.10
CA ASN A 23 12.62 14.63 17.87
C ASN A 23 11.13 14.28 18.12
N PHE A 24 10.70 13.08 17.73
CA PHE A 24 9.33 12.63 17.98
C PHE A 24 9.06 12.51 19.48
N ASP A 25 7.94 13.05 19.92
CA ASP A 25 7.49 12.94 21.31
C ASP A 25 6.94 11.53 21.57
N PRO A 26 7.62 10.68 22.36
CA PRO A 26 7.18 9.31 22.61
C PRO A 26 5.87 9.21 23.40
N GLU A 27 5.45 10.26 24.10
CA GLU A 27 4.17 10.25 24.82
C GLU A 27 2.98 10.18 23.85
N LEU A 28 3.14 10.67 22.63
CA LEU A 28 2.10 10.59 21.59
C LEU A 28 1.77 9.16 21.17
N LEU A 29 2.65 8.18 21.41
CA LEU A 29 2.40 6.76 21.12
C LEU A 29 1.29 6.17 21.99
N CYS A 30 0.97 6.79 23.10
CA CYS A 30 -0.05 6.33 24.04
C CYS A 30 -1.47 6.82 23.69
N PHE A 31 -1.61 7.67 22.67
CA PHE A 31 -2.88 8.30 22.36
C PHE A 31 -3.39 7.93 20.97
N TYR A 32 -4.71 7.78 20.86
CA TYR A 32 -5.38 7.77 19.56
C TYR A 32 -5.39 9.19 18.97
N THR A 33 -5.46 9.26 17.64
CA THR A 33 -5.65 10.56 16.98
C THR A 33 -6.97 11.22 17.44
N ARG A 34 -6.94 12.54 17.65
CA ARG A 34 -8.13 13.33 18.03
C ARG A 34 -8.87 13.92 16.82
N ILE A 35 -8.26 13.88 15.64
CA ILE A 35 -8.83 14.46 14.43
C ILE A 35 -10.07 13.71 13.90
N TYR A 36 -10.38 12.54 14.46
CA TYR A 36 -11.63 11.84 14.17
C TYR A 36 -12.89 12.64 14.50
N ASP A 37 -12.83 13.48 15.52
CA ASP A 37 -13.93 14.35 15.93
C ASP A 37 -14.28 15.38 14.84
N GLU A 38 -13.35 15.66 13.95
CA GLU A 38 -13.50 16.52 12.78
C GLU A 38 -13.88 15.72 11.51
N GLY A 39 -14.16 14.44 11.62
CA GLY A 39 -14.48 13.55 10.50
C GLY A 39 -13.28 13.20 9.63
N LYS A 40 -12.04 13.34 10.12
CA LYS A 40 -10.80 13.04 9.42
C LYS A 40 -10.14 11.77 9.95
N LYS A 41 -9.45 11.01 9.09
CA LYS A 41 -8.79 9.77 9.50
C LYS A 41 -7.51 10.04 10.30
N SER A 42 -6.71 11.00 9.85
CA SER A 42 -5.48 11.41 10.53
C SER A 42 -4.93 12.72 9.97
N ILE A 43 -4.00 13.35 10.68
CA ILE A 43 -3.23 14.50 10.17
C ILE A 43 -2.48 14.11 8.88
N PHE A 44 -2.03 12.87 8.78
CA PHE A 44 -1.31 12.37 7.61
C PHE A 44 -2.23 12.27 6.38
N SER A 45 -3.47 11.75 6.52
CA SER A 45 -4.42 11.69 5.41
C SER A 45 -4.83 13.07 4.91
N VAL A 46 -5.01 14.02 5.82
CA VAL A 46 -5.27 15.43 5.46
C VAL A 46 -4.09 15.98 4.65
N LYS A 47 -2.87 15.77 5.12
CA LYS A 47 -1.68 16.26 4.40
C LYS A 47 -1.51 15.63 3.01
N LEU A 48 -1.80 14.35 2.87
CA LEU A 48 -1.79 13.69 1.57
C LEU A 48 -2.88 14.23 0.64
N SER A 49 -4.08 14.46 1.15
CA SER A 49 -5.18 15.06 0.37
C SER A 49 -4.82 16.42 -0.20
N GLU A 50 -4.14 17.25 0.57
CA GLU A 50 -3.62 18.54 0.12
C GLU A 50 -2.55 18.39 -0.97
N ILE A 51 -1.56 17.49 -0.75
CA ILE A 51 -0.44 17.29 -1.68
C ILE A 51 -0.93 16.78 -3.04
N TYR A 52 -1.87 15.84 -3.03
CA TYR A 52 -2.39 15.20 -4.25
C TYR A 52 -3.66 15.87 -4.79
N ASN A 53 -4.16 16.91 -4.12
CA ASN A 53 -5.39 17.63 -4.49
C ASN A 53 -6.57 16.68 -4.71
N VAL A 54 -6.79 15.78 -3.75
CA VAL A 54 -7.92 14.85 -3.72
C VAL A 54 -8.69 15.00 -2.42
N PRO A 55 -10.01 14.69 -2.38
CA PRO A 55 -10.76 14.63 -1.13
C PRO A 55 -10.12 13.69 -0.11
N GLU A 56 -10.14 14.04 1.17
CA GLU A 56 -9.49 13.24 2.22
C GLU A 56 -10.09 11.84 2.34
N GLU A 57 -11.38 11.69 2.07
CA GLU A 57 -12.07 10.41 2.05
C GLU A 57 -11.55 9.44 0.98
N GLN A 58 -10.87 9.93 -0.07
CA GLN A 58 -10.22 9.12 -1.10
C GLN A 58 -8.80 8.67 -0.72
N VAL A 59 -8.29 9.11 0.43
CA VAL A 59 -6.99 8.69 0.94
C VAL A 59 -7.16 7.46 1.81
N LEU A 60 -6.60 6.32 1.37
CA LEU A 60 -6.54 5.11 2.18
C LEU A 60 -5.19 5.05 2.90
N LEU A 61 -5.23 4.83 4.21
CA LEU A 61 -4.04 4.62 5.04
C LEU A 61 -3.90 3.15 5.39
N GLY A 62 -2.66 2.66 5.46
CA GLY A 62 -2.33 1.30 5.84
C GLY A 62 -0.89 1.16 6.33
N TYR A 63 -0.53 -0.02 6.77
CA TYR A 63 0.80 -0.37 7.26
C TYR A 63 1.73 -0.77 6.11
N GLY A 64 2.00 0.20 5.21
CA GLY A 64 2.77 -0.01 3.99
C GLY A 64 1.92 -0.46 2.79
N GLY A 65 2.57 -0.54 1.61
CA GLY A 65 1.89 -0.87 0.36
C GLY A 65 1.28 -2.28 0.33
N GLU A 66 1.90 -3.24 1.01
CA GLU A 66 1.40 -4.61 1.10
C GLU A 66 0.02 -4.66 1.78
N ASP A 67 -0.15 -3.97 2.90
CA ASP A 67 -1.42 -3.91 3.61
C ASP A 67 -2.52 -3.28 2.76
N ILE A 68 -2.20 -2.19 2.05
CA ILE A 68 -3.15 -1.51 1.16
C ILE A 68 -3.56 -2.42 0.00
N LEU A 69 -2.60 -3.09 -0.64
CA LEU A 69 -2.86 -4.03 -1.74
C LEU A 69 -3.71 -5.21 -1.27
N LYS A 70 -3.38 -5.78 -0.11
CA LYS A 70 -4.17 -6.84 0.51
C LYS A 70 -5.61 -6.40 0.75
N ASN A 71 -5.81 -5.25 1.36
CA ASN A 71 -7.15 -4.72 1.65
C ASN A 71 -7.94 -4.45 0.36
N ALA A 72 -7.30 -3.95 -0.68
CA ALA A 72 -7.95 -3.72 -1.98
C ALA A 72 -8.40 -5.04 -2.61
N VAL A 73 -7.53 -6.06 -2.67
CA VAL A 73 -7.89 -7.38 -3.20
C VAL A 73 -9.02 -8.01 -2.39
N HIS A 74 -8.94 -7.97 -1.05
CA HIS A 74 -9.99 -8.46 -0.17
C HIS A 74 -11.34 -7.79 -0.44
N TYR A 75 -11.34 -6.47 -0.57
CA TYR A 75 -12.57 -5.72 -0.81
C TYR A 75 -13.26 -6.16 -2.10
N TYR A 76 -12.52 -6.30 -3.20
CA TYR A 76 -13.10 -6.70 -4.48
C TYR A 76 -13.53 -8.17 -4.50
N LEU A 77 -12.76 -9.07 -3.92
CA LEU A 77 -13.11 -10.48 -3.84
C LEU A 77 -14.31 -10.75 -2.93
N MET A 78 -14.48 -9.98 -1.86
CA MET A 78 -15.62 -10.13 -0.97
C MET A 78 -16.91 -9.53 -1.53
N LYS A 79 -16.82 -8.49 -2.34
CA LYS A 79 -17.98 -7.81 -2.94
C LYS A 79 -18.51 -8.50 -4.20
N GLY A 80 -17.67 -9.17 -4.96
CA GLY A 80 -18.03 -9.77 -6.24
C GLY A 80 -18.56 -11.19 -6.09
N ASP A 81 -19.43 -11.57 -7.02
CA ASP A 81 -19.87 -12.96 -7.18
C ASP A 81 -18.73 -13.84 -7.71
N ASN A 82 -17.86 -13.25 -8.54
CA ASN A 82 -16.64 -13.88 -9.03
C ASN A 82 -15.47 -13.55 -8.09
N LYS A 83 -14.94 -14.58 -7.44
CA LYS A 83 -13.81 -14.48 -6.50
C LYS A 83 -12.46 -14.77 -7.17
N THR A 84 -12.30 -14.36 -8.42
CA THR A 84 -11.05 -14.56 -9.18
C THR A 84 -10.39 -13.23 -9.49
N ILE A 85 -9.09 -13.12 -9.22
CA ILE A 85 -8.26 -12.01 -9.65
C ILE A 85 -7.41 -12.41 -10.86
N MET A 86 -7.16 -11.48 -11.76
CA MET A 86 -6.21 -11.66 -12.85
C MET A 86 -4.90 -10.98 -12.51
N ILE A 87 -3.81 -11.71 -12.65
CA ILE A 87 -2.46 -11.22 -12.36
C ILE A 87 -1.54 -11.47 -13.56
N PRO A 88 -0.57 -10.60 -13.85
CA PRO A 88 0.42 -10.86 -14.88
C PRO A 88 1.34 -12.02 -14.47
N GLU A 89 1.81 -12.79 -15.45
CA GLU A 89 2.67 -13.96 -15.24
C GLU A 89 3.93 -13.64 -14.42
N PHE A 90 4.56 -12.49 -14.69
CA PHE A 90 5.72 -12.00 -13.95
C PHE A 90 5.30 -10.94 -12.93
N SER A 91 4.57 -11.36 -11.90
CA SER A 91 4.08 -10.48 -10.85
C SER A 91 4.59 -10.91 -9.48
N TRP A 92 4.31 -10.08 -8.51
CA TRP A 92 4.62 -10.38 -7.12
C TRP A 92 3.79 -11.59 -6.63
N TRP A 93 4.49 -12.66 -6.25
CA TRP A 93 3.90 -13.94 -5.84
C TRP A 93 2.83 -13.85 -4.74
N TYR A 94 2.87 -12.78 -3.94
CA TYR A 94 1.99 -12.60 -2.80
C TYR A 94 0.51 -12.36 -3.21
N TYR A 95 0.25 -11.89 -4.43
CA TYR A 95 -1.13 -11.77 -4.93
C TYR A 95 -1.88 -13.10 -4.93
N ASN A 96 -1.20 -14.20 -5.25
CA ASN A 96 -1.77 -15.55 -5.24
C ASN A 96 -2.20 -15.92 -3.82
N ARG A 97 -1.34 -15.60 -2.85
CA ARG A 97 -1.62 -15.86 -1.44
C ARG A 97 -2.79 -15.02 -0.92
N ILE A 98 -2.85 -13.74 -1.24
CA ILE A 98 -3.95 -12.86 -0.84
C ILE A 98 -5.28 -13.40 -1.36
N ALA A 99 -5.35 -13.81 -2.64
CA ALA A 99 -6.55 -14.40 -3.23
C ALA A 99 -7.01 -15.65 -2.47
N GLY A 100 -6.08 -16.55 -2.17
CA GLY A 100 -6.37 -17.77 -1.40
C GLY A 100 -6.86 -17.49 0.03
N GLU A 101 -6.27 -16.52 0.72
CA GLU A 101 -6.68 -16.11 2.08
C GLU A 101 -8.12 -15.58 2.11
N CYS A 102 -8.61 -15.01 1.01
CA CYS A 102 -10.00 -14.59 0.84
C CYS A 102 -10.96 -15.69 0.40
N GLY A 103 -10.49 -16.94 0.24
CA GLY A 103 -11.28 -18.02 -0.37
C GLY A 103 -11.56 -17.77 -1.86
N GLY A 104 -10.74 -16.96 -2.51
CA GLY A 104 -10.77 -16.69 -3.94
C GLY A 104 -9.74 -17.51 -4.71
N SER A 105 -9.67 -17.25 -6.00
CA SER A 105 -8.71 -17.84 -6.94
C SER A 105 -7.99 -16.76 -7.74
N PHE A 106 -7.01 -17.17 -8.51
CA PHE A 106 -6.33 -16.28 -9.45
C PHE A 106 -6.16 -16.95 -10.80
N GLU A 107 -6.11 -16.13 -11.84
CA GLU A 107 -5.74 -16.52 -13.19
C GLU A 107 -4.55 -15.66 -13.64
N MET A 108 -3.61 -16.29 -14.35
CA MET A 108 -2.46 -15.58 -14.91
C MET A 108 -2.71 -15.24 -16.35
N TYR A 109 -2.32 -14.04 -16.76
CA TYR A 109 -2.23 -13.68 -18.16
C TYR A 109 -0.77 -13.49 -18.57
N PRO A 110 -0.40 -13.92 -19.81
CA PRO A 110 0.98 -13.84 -20.27
C PRO A 110 1.39 -12.39 -20.50
N LEU A 111 2.66 -12.11 -20.19
CA LEU A 111 3.34 -10.89 -20.62
C LEU A 111 4.28 -11.22 -21.77
N HIS A 112 4.12 -10.53 -22.89
CA HIS A 112 4.98 -10.70 -24.06
C HIS A 112 6.07 -9.62 -24.04
N GLU A 113 7.31 -10.07 -24.10
CA GLU A 113 8.44 -9.18 -24.27
C GLU A 113 8.39 -8.56 -25.66
N LYS A 114 8.37 -7.24 -25.72
CA LYS A 114 8.58 -6.44 -26.93
C LYS A 114 9.85 -5.63 -26.71
N GLU A 115 10.49 -5.19 -27.80
CA GLU A 115 11.69 -4.34 -27.74
C GLU A 115 11.55 -3.30 -26.62
N ASP A 116 12.28 -3.45 -25.53
CA ASP A 116 12.32 -2.57 -24.35
C ASP A 116 11.04 -2.49 -23.47
N THR A 117 9.99 -3.28 -23.70
CA THR A 117 8.76 -3.27 -22.88
C THR A 117 8.13 -4.65 -22.75
N PHE A 118 7.20 -4.77 -21.79
CA PHE A 118 6.27 -5.90 -21.67
C PHE A 118 4.84 -5.42 -21.99
N ALA A 119 4.08 -6.20 -22.73
CA ALA A 119 2.69 -5.91 -23.08
C ALA A 119 1.82 -7.17 -23.07
#